data_df7c6c9980ad25a092b50cbfd69a3d8b
#
_entry.id   df7c6c9980ad25a092b50cbfd69a3d8b
#
_cell.length_a   1.000
_cell.length_b   1.000
_cell.length_c   1.000
_cell.angle_alpha   90.00
_cell.angle_beta   90.00
_cell.angle_gamma   90.00
#
_symmetry.space_group_name_H-M   'P 1'
#
loop_
_entity.id
_entity.type
_entity.pdbx_description
1 polymer ?
#
loop_
_entity_poly.entity_id
_entity_poly.type
_entity_poly.pdbx_seq_one_letter_code
_entity_poly.pdbx_strand_id
1 'polypeptide(L)'
;MKNVKLGLALCGSYCTYDTVLKEAAKLAEEYEVTALMSETACGTDSRFGDAHDFIERLEGMTGKAIIRTITGAERVGPERLFDVLVIAPCTGNTLAKLAHGITDTAVTMAAKSHLRNGRPVVIALSTNDALSASAPNIAELLNRKNYYFVPFGQDDPKGKPTSLQADFARIGETVEAALKGKQLQPILR
;
A
#
# COMPACT_ATOMS: atom_id res chain seq x y z
N MET A 1 9.43 -15.16 -10.27
CA MET A 1 9.48 -15.19 -8.78
C MET A 1 8.17 -15.69 -8.13
N LYS A 2 7.48 -16.65 -8.74
CA LYS A 2 6.17 -17.17 -8.23
C LYS A 2 6.17 -17.80 -6.81
N ASN A 3 7.31 -17.86 -6.14
CA ASN A 3 7.40 -18.37 -4.77
C ASN A 3 7.36 -17.26 -3.70
N VAL A 4 7.32 -15.98 -4.09
CA VAL A 4 7.23 -14.85 -3.15
C VAL A 4 5.77 -14.47 -2.98
N LYS A 5 5.30 -14.47 -1.74
CA LYS A 5 3.93 -14.10 -1.38
C LYS A 5 3.85 -12.60 -1.11
N LEU A 6 3.03 -11.90 -1.86
CA LEU A 6 2.85 -10.47 -1.78
C LEU A 6 1.43 -10.13 -1.30
N GLY A 7 1.33 -9.37 -0.20
CA GLY A 7 0.09 -8.72 0.18
C GLY A 7 -0.04 -7.37 -0.53
N LEU A 8 -1.13 -7.12 -1.24
CA LEU A 8 -1.43 -5.83 -1.86
C LEU A 8 -2.62 -5.18 -1.17
N ALA A 9 -2.37 -4.11 -0.43
CA ALA A 9 -3.37 -3.43 0.37
C ALA A 9 -3.77 -2.09 -0.25
N LEU A 10 -5.08 -1.91 -0.51
CA LEU A 10 -5.65 -0.68 -1.03
C LEU A 10 -6.36 0.12 0.08
N CYS A 11 -6.12 1.43 0.09
CA CYS A 11 -6.82 2.40 0.93
C CYS A 11 -7.62 3.36 0.05
N GLY A 12 -8.08 4.48 0.54
CA GLY A 12 -8.67 5.57 -0.26
C GLY A 12 -7.69 6.09 -1.34
N SER A 13 -7.87 7.33 -1.80
CA SER A 13 -7.19 7.88 -3.00
C SER A 13 -7.67 7.20 -4.29
N TYR A 14 -8.99 7.06 -4.41
CA TYR A 14 -9.66 6.38 -5.52
C TYR A 14 -9.24 6.88 -6.92
N CYS A 15 -8.83 8.15 -7.04
CA CYS A 15 -8.34 8.73 -8.30
C CYS A 15 -7.08 8.03 -8.85
N THR A 16 -6.38 7.25 -8.06
CA THR A 16 -5.17 6.52 -8.48
C THR A 16 -5.42 5.03 -8.72
N TYR A 17 -6.63 4.53 -8.46
CA TYR A 17 -6.94 3.10 -8.51
C TYR A 17 -6.66 2.47 -9.86
N ASP A 18 -7.05 3.10 -10.96
CA ASP A 18 -6.79 2.53 -12.29
C ASP A 18 -5.30 2.36 -12.58
N THR A 19 -4.47 3.30 -12.11
CA THR A 19 -3.01 3.17 -12.23
C THR A 19 -2.48 2.06 -11.34
N VAL A 20 -2.92 2.00 -10.08
CA VAL A 20 -2.50 0.95 -9.14
C VAL A 20 -2.94 -0.44 -9.61
N LEU A 21 -4.15 -0.58 -10.14
CA LEU A 21 -4.65 -1.87 -10.63
C LEU A 21 -3.89 -2.37 -11.87
N LYS A 22 -3.39 -1.47 -12.73
CA LYS A 22 -2.48 -1.86 -13.83
C LYS A 22 -1.17 -2.44 -13.29
N GLU A 23 -0.60 -1.82 -12.25
CA GLU A 23 0.61 -2.36 -11.62
C GLU A 23 0.31 -3.64 -10.83
N ALA A 24 -0.86 -3.74 -10.18
CA ALA A 24 -1.32 -4.96 -9.51
C ALA A 24 -1.37 -6.16 -10.47
N ALA A 25 -1.85 -5.96 -11.70
CA ALA A 25 -1.87 -7.01 -12.71
C ALA A 25 -0.46 -7.51 -13.05
N LYS A 26 0.51 -6.61 -13.22
CA LYS A 26 1.93 -6.99 -13.44
C LYS A 26 2.51 -7.75 -12.24
N LEU A 27 2.21 -7.30 -11.02
CA LEU A 27 2.64 -7.99 -9.81
C LEU A 27 2.05 -9.41 -9.72
N ALA A 28 0.80 -9.60 -10.13
CA ALA A 28 0.15 -10.92 -10.12
C ALA A 28 0.76 -11.91 -11.15
N GLU A 29 1.42 -11.40 -12.19
CA GLU A 29 2.19 -12.25 -13.12
C GLU A 29 3.48 -12.80 -12.48
N GLU A 30 4.10 -12.01 -11.58
CA GLU A 30 5.42 -12.30 -11.00
C GLU A 30 5.37 -12.89 -9.60
N TYR A 31 4.35 -12.54 -8.80
CA TYR A 31 4.21 -12.89 -7.39
C TYR A 31 2.92 -13.67 -7.11
N GLU A 32 2.88 -14.38 -5.99
CA GLU A 32 1.64 -14.91 -5.45
C GLU A 32 0.92 -13.79 -4.66
N VAL A 33 0.03 -13.04 -5.33
CA VAL A 33 -0.64 -11.88 -4.75
C VAL A 33 -1.88 -12.28 -3.98
N THR A 34 -2.09 -11.67 -2.81
CA THR A 34 -3.35 -11.65 -2.07
C THR A 34 -3.71 -10.20 -1.80
N ALA A 35 -4.91 -9.80 -2.21
CA ALA A 35 -5.36 -8.42 -2.03
C ALA A 35 -6.01 -8.19 -0.66
N LEU A 36 -5.84 -6.97 -0.15
CA LEU A 36 -6.51 -6.46 1.05
C LEU A 36 -7.13 -5.10 0.73
N MET A 37 -8.23 -4.76 1.37
CA MET A 37 -8.78 -3.40 1.29
C MET A 37 -9.19 -2.92 2.68
N SER A 38 -9.06 -1.60 2.92
CA SER A 38 -9.64 -1.02 4.13
C SER A 38 -11.16 -1.09 4.05
N GLU A 39 -11.83 -1.13 5.20
CA GLU A 39 -13.28 -1.19 5.31
C GLU A 39 -13.95 -0.03 4.54
N THR A 40 -13.39 1.18 4.67
CA THR A 40 -13.87 2.35 3.91
C THR A 40 -13.73 2.14 2.40
N ALA A 41 -12.60 1.59 1.94
CA ALA A 41 -12.39 1.35 0.52
C ALA A 41 -13.32 0.27 -0.04
N CYS A 42 -13.68 -0.74 0.77
CA CYS A 42 -14.63 -1.79 0.39
C CYS A 42 -16.07 -1.33 0.31
N GLY A 43 -16.44 -0.27 1.03
CA GLY A 43 -17.83 0.15 1.18
C GLY A 43 -18.15 1.54 0.62
N THR A 44 -17.22 2.17 -0.13
CA THR A 44 -17.42 3.53 -0.62
C THR A 44 -17.34 3.58 -2.13
N ASP A 45 -18.48 3.85 -2.76
CA ASP A 45 -18.53 4.19 -4.18
C ASP A 45 -18.03 5.62 -4.39
N SER A 46 -17.38 5.85 -5.50
CA SER A 46 -16.78 7.14 -5.82
C SER A 46 -17.03 7.49 -7.29
N ARG A 47 -16.76 8.75 -7.66
CA ARG A 47 -16.79 9.15 -9.07
C ARG A 47 -15.76 8.43 -9.96
N PHE A 48 -14.88 7.63 -9.38
CA PHE A 48 -13.84 6.86 -10.08
C PHE A 48 -14.22 5.39 -10.25
N GLY A 49 -15.35 4.95 -9.71
CA GLY A 49 -15.87 3.60 -9.82
C GLY A 49 -16.53 3.12 -8.52
N ASP A 50 -17.24 2.04 -8.63
CA ASP A 50 -17.95 1.40 -7.53
C ASP A 50 -16.99 0.49 -6.75
N ALA A 51 -17.17 0.43 -5.43
CA ALA A 51 -16.33 -0.39 -4.56
C ALA A 51 -16.39 -1.87 -4.94
N HIS A 52 -17.57 -2.35 -5.34
CA HIS A 52 -17.77 -3.73 -5.78
C HIS A 52 -16.93 -4.07 -7.00
N ASP A 53 -16.89 -3.21 -8.02
CA ASP A 53 -16.13 -3.43 -9.25
C ASP A 53 -14.61 -3.54 -8.96
N PHE A 54 -14.11 -2.72 -8.05
CA PHE A 54 -12.71 -2.81 -7.62
C PHE A 54 -12.40 -4.12 -6.89
N ILE A 55 -13.32 -4.60 -6.06
CA ILE A 55 -13.21 -5.89 -5.38
C ILE A 55 -13.16 -7.02 -6.41
N GLU A 56 -14.12 -7.07 -7.34
CA GLU A 56 -14.18 -8.10 -8.38
C GLU A 56 -12.93 -8.10 -9.26
N ARG A 57 -12.42 -6.94 -9.64
CA ARG A 57 -11.16 -6.82 -10.41
C ARG A 57 -9.97 -7.39 -9.64
N LEU A 58 -9.86 -7.09 -8.33
CA LEU A 58 -8.77 -7.60 -7.49
C LEU A 58 -8.88 -9.12 -7.30
N GLU A 59 -10.07 -9.63 -7.01
CA GLU A 59 -10.29 -11.07 -6.86
C GLU A 59 -10.07 -11.83 -8.17
N GLY A 60 -10.49 -11.26 -9.30
CA GLY A 60 -10.24 -11.82 -10.63
C GLY A 60 -8.75 -11.88 -10.99
N MET A 61 -7.97 -10.85 -10.64
CA MET A 61 -6.51 -10.82 -10.88
C MET A 61 -5.75 -11.78 -9.97
N THR A 62 -6.15 -11.91 -8.71
CA THR A 62 -5.42 -12.70 -7.72
C THR A 62 -5.89 -14.14 -7.61
N GLY A 63 -7.10 -14.44 -8.08
CA GLY A 63 -7.76 -15.73 -7.91
C GLY A 63 -8.13 -16.04 -6.45
N LYS A 64 -8.16 -15.03 -5.57
CA LYS A 64 -8.39 -15.17 -4.13
C LYS A 64 -9.37 -14.11 -3.63
N ALA A 65 -10.16 -14.48 -2.63
CA ALA A 65 -10.99 -13.52 -1.90
C ALA A 65 -10.10 -12.48 -1.19
N ILE A 66 -10.54 -11.21 -1.20
CA ILE A 66 -9.80 -10.13 -0.53
C ILE A 66 -9.93 -10.22 1.00
N ILE A 67 -8.88 -9.81 1.71
CA ILE A 67 -8.93 -9.60 3.16
C ILE A 67 -9.46 -8.19 3.42
N ARG A 68 -10.63 -8.07 4.07
CA ARG A 68 -11.33 -6.80 4.28
C ARG A 68 -11.77 -6.55 5.72
N THR A 69 -11.36 -7.42 6.65
CA THR A 69 -11.70 -7.29 8.08
C THR A 69 -10.45 -7.30 8.93
N ILE A 70 -10.51 -6.63 10.08
CA ILE A 70 -9.41 -6.62 11.06
C ILE A 70 -9.05 -8.04 11.49
N THR A 71 -10.06 -8.87 11.78
CA THR A 71 -9.87 -10.27 12.21
C THR A 71 -9.22 -11.13 11.11
N GLY A 72 -9.59 -10.91 9.84
CA GLY A 72 -8.92 -11.56 8.71
C GLY A 72 -7.46 -11.14 8.58
N ALA A 73 -7.16 -9.86 8.81
CA ALA A 73 -5.82 -9.30 8.73
C ALA A 73 -4.91 -9.70 9.91
N GLU A 74 -5.45 -10.02 11.08
CA GLU A 74 -4.66 -10.54 12.21
C GLU A 74 -3.87 -11.80 11.86
N ARG A 75 -4.41 -12.64 10.98
CA ARG A 75 -3.79 -13.90 10.52
C ARG A 75 -2.49 -13.68 9.74
N VAL A 76 -2.29 -12.49 9.16
CA VAL A 76 -1.10 -12.17 8.36
C VAL A 76 0.21 -12.46 9.09
N GLY A 77 0.28 -12.16 10.38
CA GLY A 77 1.46 -12.37 11.20
C GLY A 77 1.68 -13.84 11.60
N PRO A 78 0.75 -14.46 12.38
CA PRO A 78 0.89 -15.84 12.85
C PRO A 78 1.06 -16.86 11.72
N GLU A 79 0.35 -16.70 10.62
CA GLU A 79 0.39 -17.61 9.47
C GLU A 79 1.47 -17.24 8.45
N ARG A 80 2.18 -16.12 8.65
CA ARG A 80 3.22 -15.62 7.73
C ARG A 80 2.73 -15.55 6.30
N LEU A 81 1.56 -14.96 6.07
CA LEU A 81 0.87 -14.98 4.79
C LEU A 81 1.65 -14.31 3.67
N PHE A 82 2.50 -13.32 3.97
CA PHE A 82 3.24 -12.55 2.97
C PHE A 82 4.74 -12.51 3.30
N ASP A 83 5.57 -12.38 2.28
CA ASP A 83 6.99 -12.05 2.38
C ASP A 83 7.21 -10.53 2.31
N VAL A 84 6.31 -9.83 1.62
CA VAL A 84 6.25 -8.38 1.53
C VAL A 84 4.80 -7.91 1.52
N LEU A 85 4.53 -6.79 2.19
CA LEU A 85 3.23 -6.12 2.15
C LEU A 85 3.38 -4.77 1.42
N VAL A 86 2.61 -4.58 0.36
CA VAL A 86 2.54 -3.32 -0.40
C VAL A 86 1.25 -2.59 -0.03
N ILE A 87 1.33 -1.32 0.36
CA ILE A 87 0.16 -0.46 0.59
C ILE A 87 0.12 0.55 -0.56
N ALA A 88 -0.76 0.32 -1.52
CA ALA A 88 -0.89 1.11 -2.74
C ALA A 88 -2.36 1.24 -3.18
N PRO A 89 -2.90 2.45 -3.26
CA PRO A 89 -2.32 3.70 -2.76
C PRO A 89 -2.34 3.78 -1.24
N CYS A 90 -1.38 4.47 -0.62
CA CYS A 90 -1.38 4.78 0.80
C CYS A 90 -1.82 6.23 1.03
N THR A 91 -2.97 6.44 1.65
CA THR A 91 -3.50 7.77 1.98
C THR A 91 -2.80 8.39 3.18
N GLY A 92 -2.87 9.72 3.32
CA GLY A 92 -2.38 10.43 4.51
C GLY A 92 -2.98 9.89 5.82
N ASN A 93 -4.28 9.54 5.83
CA ASN A 93 -4.94 8.93 6.98
C ASN A 93 -4.31 7.57 7.36
N THR A 94 -4.10 6.68 6.38
CA THR A 94 -3.44 5.38 6.62
C THR A 94 -2.00 5.59 7.06
N LEU A 95 -1.27 6.52 6.43
CA LEU A 95 0.10 6.88 6.80
C LEU A 95 0.20 7.34 8.26
N ALA A 96 -0.70 8.23 8.68
CA ALA A 96 -0.77 8.71 10.06
C ALA A 96 -1.04 7.55 11.04
N LYS A 97 -1.97 6.67 10.73
CA LYS A 97 -2.25 5.49 11.56
C LYS A 97 -1.04 4.58 11.70
N LEU A 98 -0.32 4.31 10.60
CA LEU A 98 0.92 3.53 10.62
C LEU A 98 1.99 4.20 11.49
N ALA A 99 2.17 5.52 11.35
CA ALA A 99 3.14 6.27 12.13
C ALA A 99 2.83 6.28 13.64
N HIS A 100 1.56 6.28 14.02
CA HIS A 100 1.12 6.29 15.41
C HIS A 100 0.76 4.90 15.98
N GLY A 101 0.92 3.83 15.19
CA GLY A 101 0.62 2.47 15.65
C GLY A 101 -0.87 2.18 15.82
N ILE A 102 -1.75 2.93 15.15
CA ILE A 102 -3.21 2.75 15.18
C ILE A 102 -3.57 1.62 14.20
N THR A 103 -4.28 0.60 14.69
CA THR A 103 -4.56 -0.64 13.93
C THR A 103 -6.05 -0.95 13.88
N ASP A 104 -6.84 0.02 13.48
CA ASP A 104 -8.31 0.00 13.45
C ASP A 104 -8.90 -0.28 12.06
N THR A 105 -8.06 -0.71 11.11
CA THR A 105 -8.48 -1.14 9.77
C THR A 105 -7.80 -2.43 9.39
N ALA A 106 -8.35 -3.17 8.42
CA ALA A 106 -7.73 -4.38 7.88
C ALA A 106 -6.30 -4.11 7.38
N VAL A 107 -6.06 -2.97 6.73
CA VAL A 107 -4.73 -2.58 6.20
C VAL A 107 -3.73 -2.31 7.31
N THR A 108 -4.09 -1.52 8.30
CA THR A 108 -3.19 -1.18 9.41
C THR A 108 -2.94 -2.36 10.35
N MET A 109 -3.94 -3.23 10.53
CA MET A 109 -3.78 -4.49 11.26
C MET A 109 -2.86 -5.45 10.50
N ALA A 110 -3.01 -5.59 9.18
CA ALA A 110 -2.11 -6.39 8.36
C ALA A 110 -0.66 -5.89 8.47
N ALA A 111 -0.42 -4.57 8.39
CA ALA A 111 0.91 -3.99 8.53
C ALA A 111 1.53 -4.31 9.90
N LYS A 112 0.79 -4.11 11.00
CA LYS A 112 1.24 -4.47 12.35
C LYS A 112 1.59 -5.95 12.46
N SER A 113 0.69 -6.82 12.00
CA SER A 113 0.87 -8.28 12.06
C SER A 113 2.06 -8.75 11.22
N HIS A 114 2.27 -8.12 10.05
CA HIS A 114 3.38 -8.41 9.16
C HIS A 114 4.73 -7.98 9.72
N LEU A 115 4.81 -6.74 10.24
CA LEU A 115 6.03 -6.15 10.80
C LEU A 115 6.57 -6.92 12.02
N ARG A 116 5.70 -7.54 12.83
CA ARG A 116 6.15 -8.37 13.98
C ARG A 116 7.03 -9.56 13.55
N ASN A 117 6.97 -9.96 12.28
CA ASN A 117 7.83 -10.98 11.70
C ASN A 117 9.13 -10.41 11.09
N GLY A 118 9.40 -9.12 11.26
CA GLY A 118 10.56 -8.45 10.68
C GLY A 118 10.52 -8.31 9.16
N ARG A 119 9.35 -8.45 8.53
CA ARG A 119 9.17 -8.43 7.08
C ARG A 119 8.86 -7.03 6.55
N PRO A 120 9.20 -6.72 5.29
CA PRO A 120 9.11 -5.38 4.73
C PRO A 120 7.68 -4.95 4.38
N VAL A 121 7.39 -3.68 4.64
CA VAL A 121 6.19 -2.97 4.18
C VAL A 121 6.61 -1.91 3.18
N VAL A 122 6.07 -1.95 1.98
CA VAL A 122 6.28 -0.98 0.90
C VAL A 122 5.12 0.00 0.88
N ILE A 123 5.39 1.29 0.91
CA ILE A 123 4.40 2.37 0.90
C ILE A 123 4.42 3.10 -0.43
N ALA A 124 3.33 3.05 -1.18
CA ALA A 124 3.08 3.88 -2.35
C ALA A 124 2.18 5.06 -1.96
N LEU A 125 2.81 6.15 -1.56
CA LEU A 125 2.15 7.35 -1.02
C LEU A 125 1.27 8.02 -2.07
N SER A 126 0.07 8.46 -1.66
CA SER A 126 -0.81 9.33 -2.46
C SER A 126 -1.68 10.17 -1.52
N THR A 127 -1.28 11.42 -1.30
CA THR A 127 -2.05 12.34 -0.45
C THR A 127 -1.79 13.81 -0.79
N ASN A 128 -2.83 14.63 -0.70
CA ASN A 128 -2.79 16.05 -1.04
C ASN A 128 -2.12 16.92 0.04
N ASP A 129 -1.92 16.39 1.25
CA ASP A 129 -1.35 17.10 2.40
C ASP A 129 0.04 16.57 2.81
N ALA A 130 0.72 15.89 1.91
CA ALA A 130 2.01 15.24 2.18
C ALA A 130 3.10 16.21 2.67
N LEU A 131 3.14 17.44 2.12
CA LEU A 131 4.08 18.49 2.51
C LEU A 131 3.52 19.42 3.61
N SER A 132 2.42 19.04 4.24
CA SER A 132 1.81 19.77 5.36
C SER A 132 1.51 18.82 6.53
N ALA A 133 0.25 18.48 6.82
CA ALA A 133 -0.12 17.66 7.98
C ALA A 133 0.45 16.24 7.97
N SER A 134 0.66 15.65 6.80
CA SER A 134 1.23 14.29 6.67
C SER A 134 2.77 14.26 6.65
N ALA A 135 3.46 15.40 6.52
CA ALA A 135 4.93 15.45 6.46
C ALA A 135 5.63 14.80 7.68
N PRO A 136 5.21 15.04 8.93
CA PRO A 136 5.80 14.38 10.08
C PRO A 136 5.66 12.85 10.04
N ASN A 137 4.53 12.34 9.54
CA ASN A 137 4.25 10.91 9.44
C ASN A 137 5.14 10.24 8.39
N ILE A 138 5.42 10.92 7.28
CA ILE A 138 6.37 10.45 6.26
C ILE A 138 7.76 10.33 6.87
N ALA A 139 8.23 11.38 7.54
CA ALA A 139 9.54 11.41 8.19
C ALA A 139 9.69 10.30 9.24
N GLU A 140 8.67 10.12 10.07
CA GLU A 140 8.64 9.07 11.09
C GLU A 140 8.77 7.67 10.46
N LEU A 141 8.00 7.38 9.41
CA LEU A 141 8.03 6.07 8.77
C LEU A 141 9.30 5.84 7.95
N LEU A 142 9.89 6.87 7.35
CA LEU A 142 11.20 6.79 6.70
C LEU A 142 12.33 6.40 7.67
N ASN A 143 12.18 6.76 8.93
CA ASN A 143 13.16 6.45 9.98
C ASN A 143 12.94 5.06 10.63
N ARG A 144 11.81 4.39 10.37
CA ARG A 144 11.50 3.08 10.96
C ARG A 144 12.05 1.94 10.13
N LYS A 145 12.50 0.89 10.80
CA LYS A 145 12.91 -0.36 10.15
C LYS A 145 11.73 -1.02 9.42
N ASN A 146 12.04 -1.65 8.31
CA ASN A 146 11.13 -2.45 7.49
C ASN A 146 10.01 -1.65 6.80
N TYR A 147 10.05 -0.33 6.80
CA TYR A 147 9.26 0.51 5.93
C TYR A 147 10.10 1.01 4.76
N TYR A 148 9.59 0.86 3.56
CA TYR A 148 10.23 1.28 2.32
C TYR A 148 9.24 2.06 1.48
N PHE A 149 9.67 3.16 0.90
CA PHE A 149 8.79 4.00 0.09
C PHE A 149 9.05 3.77 -1.40
N VAL A 150 7.96 3.65 -2.16
CA VAL A 150 8.04 3.81 -3.61
C VAL A 150 8.48 5.24 -3.88
N PRO A 151 9.46 5.49 -4.78
CA PRO A 151 9.88 6.85 -5.11
C PRO A 151 8.69 7.76 -5.41
N PHE A 152 8.70 8.98 -4.89
CA PHE A 152 7.57 9.89 -4.95
C PHE A 152 7.99 11.34 -5.25
N GLY A 153 7.07 12.14 -5.70
CA GLY A 153 7.27 13.58 -5.97
C GLY A 153 5.94 14.32 -6.01
N GLN A 154 6.01 15.61 -6.29
CA GLN A 154 4.81 16.42 -6.48
C GLN A 154 4.15 16.07 -7.81
N ASP A 155 2.85 15.73 -7.76
CA ASP A 155 2.03 15.41 -8.94
C ASP A 155 1.52 16.68 -9.65
N ASP A 156 1.27 17.74 -8.91
CA ASP A 156 0.81 19.02 -9.43
C ASP A 156 1.31 20.19 -8.54
N PRO A 157 2.56 20.65 -8.73
CA PRO A 157 3.14 21.67 -7.86
C PRO A 157 2.42 23.01 -7.87
N LYS A 158 1.69 23.33 -8.96
CA LYS A 158 0.94 24.59 -9.11
C LYS A 158 -0.47 24.50 -8.54
N GLY A 159 -1.20 23.42 -8.89
CA GLY A 159 -2.59 23.24 -8.47
C GLY A 159 -2.73 22.61 -7.07
N LYS A 160 -1.73 21.81 -6.65
CA LYS A 160 -1.72 21.10 -5.35
C LYS A 160 -0.34 21.15 -4.72
N PRO A 161 0.10 22.31 -4.22
CA PRO A 161 1.50 22.55 -3.80
C PRO A 161 1.96 21.66 -2.64
N THR A 162 1.05 21.07 -1.88
CA THR A 162 1.38 20.14 -0.76
C THR A 162 1.20 18.67 -1.10
N SER A 163 0.74 18.34 -2.30
CA SER A 163 0.49 16.97 -2.71
C SER A 163 1.76 16.24 -3.10
N LEU A 164 1.87 14.99 -2.65
CA LEU A 164 2.88 14.04 -3.15
C LEU A 164 2.19 12.76 -3.60
N GLN A 165 2.72 12.20 -4.68
CA GLN A 165 2.28 10.93 -5.23
C GLN A 165 3.47 10.04 -5.57
N ALA A 166 3.36 8.75 -5.24
CA ALA A 166 4.33 7.74 -5.61
C ALA A 166 4.32 7.51 -7.14
N ASP A 167 5.48 7.16 -7.66
CA ASP A 167 5.60 6.60 -9.00
C ASP A 167 5.17 5.13 -8.98
N PHE A 168 3.89 4.88 -9.17
CA PHE A 168 3.32 3.54 -9.05
C PHE A 168 3.99 2.53 -10.00
N ALA A 169 4.53 2.96 -11.14
CA ALA A 169 5.25 2.08 -12.06
C ALA A 169 6.51 1.47 -11.42
N ARG A 170 7.02 2.07 -10.35
CA ARG A 170 8.20 1.58 -9.61
C ARG A 170 7.88 0.72 -8.40
N ILE A 171 6.62 0.28 -8.23
CA ILE A 171 6.25 -0.61 -7.13
C ILE A 171 7.06 -1.92 -7.19
N GLY A 172 7.15 -2.57 -8.36
CA GLY A 172 7.89 -3.81 -8.53
C GLY A 172 9.37 -3.70 -8.14
N GLU A 173 10.07 -2.66 -8.65
CA GLU A 173 11.47 -2.38 -8.28
C GLU A 173 11.63 -2.15 -6.78
N THR A 174 10.67 -1.43 -6.17
CA THR A 174 10.71 -1.16 -4.72
C THR A 174 10.49 -2.44 -3.91
N VAL A 175 9.61 -3.33 -4.36
CA VAL A 175 9.39 -4.65 -3.74
C VAL A 175 10.68 -5.46 -3.76
N GLU A 176 11.37 -5.53 -4.91
CA GLU A 176 12.64 -6.25 -5.01
C GLU A 176 13.73 -5.67 -4.10
N ALA A 177 13.81 -4.34 -4.00
CA ALA A 177 14.76 -3.67 -3.11
C ALA A 177 14.42 -3.93 -1.64
N ALA A 178 13.14 -3.83 -1.26
CA ALA A 178 12.65 -4.03 0.09
C ALA A 178 12.87 -5.47 0.59
N LEU A 179 12.69 -6.47 -0.27
CA LEU A 179 13.01 -7.87 0.03
C LEU A 179 14.48 -8.10 0.35
N LYS A 180 15.37 -7.22 -0.15
CA LYS A 180 16.82 -7.21 0.15
C LYS A 180 17.18 -6.26 1.30
N GLY A 181 16.19 -5.69 2.00
CA GLY A 181 16.38 -4.74 3.09
C GLY A 181 16.88 -3.37 2.65
N LYS A 182 16.63 -2.95 1.41
CA LYS A 182 17.15 -1.70 0.83
C LYS A 182 16.03 -0.78 0.38
N GLN A 183 16.18 0.52 0.65
CA GLN A 183 15.33 1.56 0.06
C GLN A 183 15.76 1.82 -1.38
N LEU A 184 14.79 1.75 -2.32
CA LEU A 184 15.04 2.09 -3.72
C LEU A 184 15.41 3.59 -3.86
N GLN A 185 16.45 3.88 -4.62
CA GLN A 185 16.95 5.24 -4.84
C GLN A 185 16.90 5.64 -6.33
N PRO A 186 16.80 6.94 -6.66
CA PRO A 186 16.50 8.05 -5.75
C PRO A 186 15.05 7.94 -5.22
N ILE A 187 14.83 8.31 -3.95
CA ILE A 187 13.51 8.28 -3.33
C ILE A 187 12.65 9.49 -3.74
N LEU A 188 13.28 10.63 -4.01
CA LEU A 188 12.64 11.83 -4.54
C LEU A 188 12.87 11.94 -6.04
N ARG A 189 11.82 12.37 -6.77
CA ARG A 189 11.83 12.56 -8.22
C ARG A 189 11.34 13.96 -8.63
#